data_3b91fc289380e5552347f1475187cc14
#
_entry.id   3b91fc289380e5552347f1475187cc14
#
_cell.length_a   1.000
_cell.length_b   1.000
_cell.length_c   1.000
_cell.angle_alpha   90.00
_cell.angle_beta   90.00
_cell.angle_gamma   90.00
#
_symmetry.space_group_name_H-M   'P 1'
#
loop_
_entity.id
_entity.type
_entity.pdbx_description
1 polymer ?
#
loop_
_entity_poly.entity_id
_entity_poly.type
_entity_poly.pdbx_seq_one_letter_code
_entity_poly.pdbx_strand_id
1 'polypeptide(L)'
;VEEHPTPSAQCSDAATAAESQTAASPAAPEGSSPTTELATAADAPGVPVSADENAPVPSSTAPTFDFGADDQTNALLLQDAQTFITGNMARIMAAKHAHDLTANHYQGSWGKWCAAVGISRDTGDRMVSVAAQCGNIQLEGKSILDVQPLKLLYAAAKPSTPEVVKQAVFTGDITTYKEYQELMAQLKAEKDRADAAEKSAQNARKENAYFKELVKSAEAQTHKDAEKREEA
;
A
#
# COMPACT_ATOMS: atom_id res chain seq x y z
N VAL A 1 -10.35 36.95 48.06
CA VAL A 1 -8.99 37.49 48.06
C VAL A 1 -8.08 36.42 48.66
N GLU A 2 -7.46 35.61 47.85
CA GLU A 2 -6.22 34.92 48.20
C GLU A 2 -5.57 34.46 46.91
N GLU A 3 -4.35 34.90 46.77
CA GLU A 3 -3.50 34.81 45.57
C GLU A 3 -2.84 33.45 45.47
N HIS A 4 -2.74 32.96 44.23
CA HIS A 4 -1.92 31.83 43.89
C HIS A 4 -0.46 32.25 43.64
N PRO A 5 0.53 31.50 44.06
CA PRO A 5 1.87 31.60 43.48
C PRO A 5 2.10 30.50 42.46
N THR A 6 2.55 30.92 41.28
CA THR A 6 3.24 30.11 40.26
C THR A 6 4.66 29.77 40.69
N PRO A 7 5.17 28.61 40.42
CA PRO A 7 6.62 28.41 40.35
C PRO A 7 7.11 28.43 38.91
N SER A 8 7.94 29.42 38.66
CA SER A 8 8.92 29.51 37.60
C SER A 8 10.04 28.49 37.87
N ALA A 9 10.43 27.72 36.90
CA ALA A 9 11.71 26.99 36.93
C ALA A 9 12.40 27.18 35.59
N GLN A 10 13.56 27.81 35.76
CA GLN A 10 14.54 28.18 34.75
C GLN A 10 15.38 27.00 34.26
N CYS A 11 15.77 27.11 33.01
CA CYS A 11 17.08 26.93 32.41
C CYS A 11 17.92 25.69 32.77
N SER A 12 18.32 25.00 31.74
CA SER A 12 19.77 24.72 31.56
C SER A 12 20.04 24.44 30.09
N ASP A 13 20.83 25.34 29.50
CA ASP A 13 21.64 25.17 28.32
C ASP A 13 22.63 24.02 28.49
N ALA A 14 22.79 23.22 27.46
CA ALA A 14 24.03 22.51 27.20
C ALA A 14 24.20 22.38 25.68
N ALA A 15 24.94 23.33 25.18
CA ALA A 15 25.58 23.24 23.87
C ALA A 15 26.68 22.19 23.94
N THR A 16 26.75 21.30 22.98
CA THR A 16 28.00 20.61 22.63
C THR A 16 28.08 20.50 21.12
N ALA A 17 29.01 21.21 20.60
CA ALA A 17 29.51 21.17 19.23
C ALA A 17 30.45 19.96 19.07
N ALA A 18 30.35 19.28 17.94
CA ALA A 18 31.43 18.51 17.31
C ALA A 18 31.01 18.29 15.84
N GLU A 19 31.63 18.99 15.01
CA GLU A 19 32.80 18.75 14.13
C GLU A 19 32.43 18.05 12.83
N SER A 20 32.66 18.84 11.82
CA SER A 20 32.79 18.54 10.40
C SER A 20 33.72 17.37 10.10
N GLN A 21 33.31 16.47 9.21
CA GLN A 21 34.27 15.79 8.35
C GLN A 21 33.77 15.73 6.92
N THR A 22 34.44 16.48 6.11
CA THR A 22 34.52 16.51 4.66
C THR A 22 35.18 15.21 4.18
N ALA A 23 34.55 14.50 3.27
CA ALA A 23 35.24 13.54 2.42
C ALA A 23 34.58 13.47 1.06
N ALA A 24 35.17 14.15 0.14
CA ALA A 24 35.70 13.76 -1.17
C ALA A 24 34.86 12.84 -2.04
N SER A 25 34.35 13.45 -3.09
CA SER A 25 33.93 12.82 -4.37
C SER A 25 35.16 12.26 -5.11
N PRO A 26 35.03 11.14 -5.80
CA PRO A 26 35.86 10.92 -6.98
C PRO A 26 35.05 10.91 -8.27
N ALA A 27 35.69 11.55 -9.23
CA ALA A 27 35.45 11.81 -10.61
C ALA A 27 34.86 10.65 -11.44
N ALA A 28 34.07 11.06 -12.46
CA ALA A 28 33.71 10.32 -13.63
C ALA A 28 34.94 9.99 -14.51
N PRO A 29 34.88 8.94 -15.33
CA PRO A 29 35.59 8.95 -16.59
C PRO A 29 34.63 9.16 -17.78
N GLU A 30 34.97 10.15 -18.55
CA GLU A 30 34.54 10.34 -19.94
C GLU A 30 35.10 9.20 -20.80
N GLY A 31 34.32 8.73 -21.74
CA GLY A 31 34.75 7.71 -22.69
C GLY A 31 33.84 7.63 -23.91
N SER A 32 34.12 8.51 -24.88
CA SER A 32 34.19 8.29 -26.32
C SER A 32 33.00 7.66 -27.07
N SER A 33 32.33 8.51 -27.82
CA SER A 33 31.60 8.18 -29.05
C SER A 33 32.57 7.71 -30.14
N PRO A 34 32.18 6.81 -31.03
CA PRO A 34 32.62 6.86 -32.40
C PRO A 34 31.49 7.25 -33.35
N THR A 35 31.73 8.34 -34.02
CA THR A 35 31.22 8.76 -35.31
C THR A 35 31.52 7.69 -36.35
N THR A 36 30.51 7.27 -37.09
CA THR A 36 30.78 6.57 -38.39
C THR A 36 29.90 7.15 -39.47
N GLU A 37 30.60 7.62 -40.40
CA GLU A 37 30.36 8.28 -41.64
C GLU A 37 29.22 7.78 -42.52
N LEU A 38 28.65 8.76 -43.15
CA LEU A 38 27.78 8.82 -44.32
C LEU A 38 28.55 8.30 -45.57
N ALA A 39 28.04 7.33 -46.26
CA ALA A 39 28.44 7.02 -47.64
C ALA A 39 27.23 6.98 -48.55
N THR A 40 27.18 8.01 -49.39
CA THR A 40 26.31 8.18 -50.55
C THR A 40 26.83 7.34 -51.72
N ALA A 41 25.97 6.57 -52.37
CA ALA A 41 26.11 6.33 -53.81
C ALA A 41 24.79 5.88 -54.42
N ALA A 42 24.39 6.60 -55.43
CA ALA A 42 23.30 6.37 -56.36
C ALA A 42 23.64 5.21 -57.32
N ASP A 43 22.68 4.46 -57.75
CA ASP A 43 22.33 4.29 -59.16
C ASP A 43 21.10 3.36 -59.32
N ALA A 44 20.12 3.79 -60.10
CA ALA A 44 19.08 2.93 -60.65
C ALA A 44 19.50 2.51 -62.08
N PRO A 45 18.97 1.49 -62.75
CA PRO A 45 17.53 1.41 -63.11
C PRO A 45 16.96 -0.02 -63.30
N GLY A 46 15.67 -0.11 -63.52
CA GLY A 46 15.08 -1.21 -64.33
C GLY A 46 13.99 -2.03 -63.68
N VAL A 47 12.76 -1.64 -63.94
CA VAL A 47 11.51 -2.43 -63.77
C VAL A 47 11.53 -3.70 -64.67
N PRO A 48 10.83 -4.79 -64.30
CA PRO A 48 9.42 -4.87 -64.61
C PRO A 48 8.52 -5.46 -63.52
N VAL A 49 7.34 -4.89 -63.42
CA VAL A 49 6.15 -5.41 -62.75
C VAL A 49 5.81 -6.80 -63.30
N SER A 50 5.71 -7.75 -62.39
CA SER A 50 4.88 -8.93 -62.59
C SER A 50 4.07 -9.16 -61.35
N ALA A 51 2.79 -8.89 -61.48
CA ALA A 51 1.77 -9.20 -60.50
C ALA A 51 1.72 -10.72 -60.33
N ASP A 52 2.12 -11.19 -59.14
CA ASP A 52 1.77 -12.52 -58.66
C ASP A 52 0.95 -12.30 -57.37
N GLU A 53 -0.33 -12.22 -57.59
CA GLU A 53 -1.37 -11.98 -56.57
C GLU A 53 -1.74 -13.31 -55.91
N ASN A 54 -0.76 -14.03 -55.41
CA ASN A 54 -0.98 -15.18 -54.56
C ASN A 54 0.24 -15.58 -53.74
N ALA A 55 0.92 -14.59 -53.15
CA ALA A 55 1.89 -14.88 -52.10
C ALA A 55 1.13 -15.12 -50.81
N PRO A 56 1.30 -16.25 -50.10
CA PRO A 56 0.74 -16.42 -48.79
C PRO A 56 1.35 -15.34 -47.92
N VAL A 57 0.48 -14.47 -47.39
CA VAL A 57 0.81 -13.50 -46.33
C VAL A 57 1.60 -14.28 -45.27
N PRO A 58 2.85 -13.91 -44.93
CA PRO A 58 3.52 -14.56 -43.85
C PRO A 58 2.66 -14.37 -42.62
N SER A 59 2.00 -15.44 -42.19
CA SER A 59 1.38 -15.52 -40.90
C SER A 59 2.47 -15.18 -39.88
N SER A 60 2.46 -13.96 -39.41
CA SER A 60 3.27 -13.53 -38.27
C SER A 60 2.90 -14.44 -37.11
N THR A 61 3.57 -15.55 -36.99
CA THR A 61 3.46 -16.44 -35.85
C THR A 61 4.23 -15.75 -34.71
N ALA A 62 3.66 -14.69 -34.18
CA ALA A 62 4.04 -14.24 -32.84
C ALA A 62 3.87 -15.47 -31.93
N PRO A 63 4.84 -15.81 -31.08
CA PRO A 63 4.70 -16.96 -30.20
C PRO A 63 3.45 -16.78 -29.36
N THR A 64 2.44 -17.58 -29.66
CA THR A 64 1.16 -17.55 -28.96
C THR A 64 1.36 -18.28 -27.66
N PHE A 65 1.56 -17.54 -26.58
CA PHE A 65 1.64 -18.14 -25.25
C PHE A 65 0.23 -18.59 -24.83
N ASP A 66 0.08 -19.87 -24.51
CA ASP A 66 -1.20 -20.42 -24.06
C ASP A 66 -1.32 -20.32 -22.54
N PHE A 67 -2.21 -19.43 -22.09
CA PHE A 67 -2.56 -19.28 -20.69
C PHE A 67 -3.56 -20.35 -20.19
N GLY A 68 -4.07 -21.21 -21.09
CA GLY A 68 -5.06 -22.25 -20.79
C GLY A 68 -6.48 -21.71 -20.74
N ALA A 69 -6.76 -20.66 -21.49
CA ALA A 69 -8.07 -20.09 -21.74
C ALA A 69 -8.49 -20.37 -23.19
N ASP A 70 -9.70 -19.95 -23.58
CA ASP A 70 -10.10 -19.96 -24.99
C ASP A 70 -9.28 -18.94 -25.82
N ASP A 71 -9.32 -19.09 -27.15
CA ASP A 71 -8.50 -18.30 -28.07
C ASP A 71 -8.73 -16.79 -27.94
N GLN A 72 -9.96 -16.36 -27.71
CA GLN A 72 -10.30 -14.95 -27.55
C GLN A 72 -9.76 -14.40 -26.24
N THR A 73 -9.91 -15.13 -25.14
CA THR A 73 -9.39 -14.76 -23.83
C THR A 73 -7.85 -14.80 -23.82
N ASN A 74 -7.24 -15.78 -24.48
CA ASN A 74 -5.79 -15.83 -24.64
C ASN A 74 -5.26 -14.60 -25.39
N ALA A 75 -5.93 -14.13 -26.44
CA ALA A 75 -5.54 -12.92 -27.16
C ALA A 75 -5.58 -11.67 -26.26
N LEU A 76 -6.63 -11.53 -25.44
CA LEU A 76 -6.75 -10.42 -24.47
C LEU A 76 -5.65 -10.50 -23.40
N LEU A 77 -5.36 -11.67 -22.88
CA LEU A 77 -4.28 -11.86 -21.91
C LEU A 77 -2.90 -11.54 -22.48
N LEU A 78 -2.65 -11.81 -23.75
CA LEU A 78 -1.43 -11.40 -24.45
C LEU A 78 -1.34 -9.88 -24.59
N GLN A 79 -2.45 -9.21 -24.92
CA GLN A 79 -2.53 -7.76 -24.98
C GLN A 79 -2.26 -7.13 -23.61
N ASP A 80 -2.84 -7.67 -22.53
CA ASP A 80 -2.59 -7.23 -21.17
C ASP A 80 -1.12 -7.42 -20.78
N ALA A 81 -0.50 -8.53 -21.15
CA ALA A 81 0.92 -8.77 -20.90
C ALA A 81 1.82 -7.75 -21.62
N GLN A 82 1.47 -7.34 -22.83
CA GLN A 82 2.18 -6.28 -23.55
C GLN A 82 1.98 -4.90 -22.87
N THR A 83 0.75 -4.60 -22.45
CA THR A 83 0.41 -3.35 -21.76
C THR A 83 1.08 -3.24 -20.39
N PHE A 84 1.31 -4.37 -19.72
CA PHE A 84 1.96 -4.45 -18.42
C PHE A 84 3.34 -3.79 -18.36
N ILE A 85 4.00 -3.61 -19.49
CA ILE A 85 5.37 -3.07 -19.59
C ILE A 85 5.39 -1.53 -19.61
N THR A 86 4.26 -0.86 -19.87
CA THR A 86 4.23 0.55 -20.29
C THR A 86 4.18 1.61 -19.19
N GLY A 87 3.94 1.26 -17.91
CA GLY A 87 3.89 2.21 -16.79
C GLY A 87 3.16 1.66 -15.57
N ASN A 88 3.24 2.33 -14.43
CA ASN A 88 2.65 1.81 -13.19
C ASN A 88 1.13 1.70 -13.27
N MET A 89 0.44 2.73 -13.76
CA MET A 89 -1.01 2.70 -13.97
C MET A 89 -1.39 1.58 -14.93
N ALA A 90 -0.76 1.53 -16.11
CA ALA A 90 -1.03 0.53 -17.13
C ALA A 90 -0.79 -0.89 -16.61
N ARG A 91 0.31 -1.12 -15.87
CA ARG A 91 0.63 -2.41 -15.23
C ARG A 91 -0.46 -2.87 -14.26
N ILE A 92 -0.92 -1.98 -13.40
CA ILE A 92 -1.92 -2.29 -12.37
C ILE A 92 -3.27 -2.59 -13.04
N MET A 93 -3.65 -1.81 -14.03
CA MET A 93 -4.92 -2.00 -14.75
C MET A 93 -4.89 -3.24 -15.63
N ALA A 94 -3.78 -3.55 -16.31
CA ALA A 94 -3.61 -4.79 -17.06
C ALA A 94 -3.67 -6.03 -16.15
N ALA A 95 -3.01 -5.97 -14.98
CA ALA A 95 -3.09 -7.05 -14.00
C ALA A 95 -4.53 -7.28 -13.50
N LYS A 96 -5.27 -6.20 -13.23
CA LYS A 96 -6.68 -6.29 -12.84
C LYS A 96 -7.53 -6.90 -13.95
N HIS A 97 -7.38 -6.45 -15.18
CA HIS A 97 -8.15 -6.95 -16.32
C HIS A 97 -7.86 -8.44 -16.58
N ALA A 98 -6.57 -8.83 -16.61
CA ALA A 98 -6.18 -10.23 -16.74
C ALA A 98 -6.72 -11.12 -15.60
N HIS A 99 -6.71 -10.62 -14.36
CA HIS A 99 -7.30 -11.31 -13.23
C HIS A 99 -8.81 -11.49 -13.41
N ASP A 100 -9.53 -10.43 -13.78
CA ASP A 100 -10.99 -10.47 -13.95
C ASP A 100 -11.40 -11.44 -15.07
N LEU A 101 -10.62 -11.54 -16.14
CA LEU A 101 -10.83 -12.51 -17.22
C LEU A 101 -10.66 -13.96 -16.76
N THR A 102 -9.76 -14.21 -15.81
CA THR A 102 -9.35 -15.58 -15.43
C THR A 102 -9.96 -16.07 -14.12
N ALA A 103 -10.39 -15.17 -13.23
CA ALA A 103 -10.69 -15.48 -11.83
C ALA A 103 -11.80 -16.55 -11.64
N ASN A 104 -12.81 -16.58 -12.50
CA ASN A 104 -13.98 -17.43 -12.29
C ASN A 104 -14.11 -18.54 -13.34
N HIS A 105 -13.29 -18.56 -14.37
CA HIS A 105 -13.51 -19.41 -15.54
C HIS A 105 -12.35 -20.36 -15.86
N TYR A 106 -11.09 -19.96 -15.56
CA TYR A 106 -9.90 -20.68 -16.02
C TYR A 106 -8.95 -20.96 -14.86
N GLN A 107 -9.05 -22.14 -14.27
CA GLN A 107 -8.19 -22.51 -13.14
C GLN A 107 -6.71 -22.51 -13.54
N GLY A 108 -5.91 -21.77 -12.77
CA GLY A 108 -4.46 -21.68 -12.96
C GLY A 108 -3.99 -20.67 -14.01
N SER A 109 -4.86 -20.15 -14.87
CA SER A 109 -4.48 -19.18 -15.93
C SER A 109 -3.95 -17.88 -15.37
N TRP A 110 -4.48 -17.39 -14.26
CA TRP A 110 -3.94 -16.23 -13.54
C TRP A 110 -2.47 -16.43 -13.13
N GLY A 111 -2.14 -17.59 -12.57
CA GLY A 111 -0.75 -17.92 -12.20
C GLY A 111 0.19 -18.01 -13.42
N LYS A 112 -0.27 -18.57 -14.53
CA LYS A 112 0.48 -18.62 -15.80
C LYS A 112 0.71 -17.21 -16.35
N TRP A 113 -0.29 -16.34 -16.32
CA TRP A 113 -0.16 -14.96 -16.76
C TRP A 113 0.86 -14.20 -15.90
N CYS A 114 0.77 -14.28 -14.57
CA CYS A 114 1.75 -13.67 -13.67
C CYS A 114 3.18 -14.13 -13.99
N ALA A 115 3.37 -15.43 -14.20
CA ALA A 115 4.69 -15.98 -14.56
C ALA A 115 5.18 -15.46 -15.92
N ALA A 116 4.30 -15.34 -16.92
CA ALA A 116 4.63 -14.82 -18.25
C ALA A 116 5.09 -13.36 -18.24
N VAL A 117 4.48 -12.52 -17.38
CA VAL A 117 4.89 -11.11 -17.21
C VAL A 117 6.00 -10.92 -16.17
N GLY A 118 6.54 -12.01 -15.59
CA GLY A 118 7.68 -11.98 -14.69
C GLY A 118 7.39 -11.52 -13.26
N ILE A 119 6.15 -11.70 -12.76
CA ILE A 119 5.78 -11.38 -11.38
C ILE A 119 5.31 -12.61 -10.62
N SER A 120 5.42 -12.56 -9.29
CA SER A 120 4.78 -13.57 -8.44
C SER A 120 3.26 -13.35 -8.40
N ARG A 121 2.50 -14.42 -8.17
CA ARG A 121 1.06 -14.35 -7.98
C ARG A 121 0.67 -13.39 -6.85
N ASP A 122 1.39 -13.42 -5.73
CA ASP A 122 1.18 -12.50 -4.60
C ASP A 122 1.36 -11.03 -5.00
N THR A 123 2.33 -10.72 -5.87
CA THR A 123 2.50 -9.38 -6.42
C THR A 123 1.33 -8.99 -7.31
N GLY A 124 0.87 -9.91 -8.17
CA GLY A 124 -0.31 -9.72 -9.00
C GLY A 124 -1.57 -9.46 -8.17
N ASP A 125 -1.82 -10.27 -7.14
CA ASP A 125 -2.98 -10.11 -6.25
C ASP A 125 -2.96 -8.75 -5.50
N ARG A 126 -1.76 -8.26 -5.12
CA ARG A 126 -1.61 -6.90 -4.56
C ARG A 126 -1.94 -5.80 -5.59
N MET A 127 -1.51 -5.96 -6.84
CA MET A 127 -1.86 -5.01 -7.91
C MET A 127 -3.38 -4.98 -8.14
N VAL A 128 -4.04 -6.12 -8.19
CA VAL A 128 -5.49 -6.23 -8.30
C VAL A 128 -6.19 -5.55 -7.13
N SER A 129 -5.70 -5.76 -5.91
CA SER A 129 -6.25 -5.10 -4.71
C SER A 129 -6.13 -3.58 -4.78
N VAL A 130 -4.98 -3.06 -5.22
CA VAL A 130 -4.77 -1.61 -5.42
C VAL A 130 -5.71 -1.08 -6.52
N ALA A 131 -5.80 -1.75 -7.67
CA ALA A 131 -6.69 -1.34 -8.75
C ALA A 131 -8.16 -1.29 -8.29
N ALA A 132 -8.59 -2.26 -7.50
CA ALA A 132 -9.97 -2.33 -6.99
C ALA A 132 -10.30 -1.20 -6.01
N GLN A 133 -9.34 -0.79 -5.17
CA GLN A 133 -9.56 0.21 -4.12
C GLN A 133 -9.35 1.64 -4.60
N CYS A 134 -8.37 1.87 -5.46
CA CYS A 134 -7.99 3.24 -5.84
C CYS A 134 -7.73 3.45 -7.33
N GLY A 135 -8.03 2.47 -8.20
CA GLY A 135 -7.79 2.58 -9.64
C GLY A 135 -8.50 3.74 -10.33
N ASN A 136 -9.64 4.19 -9.79
CA ASN A 136 -10.44 5.30 -10.31
C ASN A 136 -10.19 6.63 -9.60
N ILE A 137 -9.31 6.68 -8.59
CA ILE A 137 -9.04 7.90 -7.83
C ILE A 137 -8.09 8.79 -8.62
N GLN A 138 -8.41 10.08 -8.67
CA GLN A 138 -7.59 11.10 -9.27
C GLN A 138 -7.15 12.12 -8.22
N LEU A 139 -5.87 12.46 -8.23
CA LEU A 139 -5.27 13.54 -7.46
C LEU A 139 -4.82 14.62 -8.42
N GLU A 140 -5.34 15.83 -8.28
CA GLU A 140 -5.01 16.98 -9.15
C GLU A 140 -5.16 16.68 -10.67
N GLY A 141 -6.17 15.87 -11.03
CA GLY A 141 -6.44 15.48 -12.41
C GLY A 141 -5.53 14.38 -12.98
N LYS A 142 -4.68 13.76 -12.16
CA LYS A 142 -3.83 12.63 -12.52
C LYS A 142 -4.27 11.38 -11.75
N SER A 143 -4.06 10.20 -12.33
CA SER A 143 -4.31 8.96 -11.60
C SER A 143 -3.44 8.85 -10.35
N ILE A 144 -4.02 8.46 -9.23
CA ILE A 144 -3.27 8.19 -8.00
C ILE A 144 -2.18 7.14 -8.22
N LEU A 145 -2.38 6.22 -9.15
CA LEU A 145 -1.41 5.15 -9.50
C LEU A 145 -0.12 5.69 -10.12
N ASP A 146 -0.17 6.91 -10.69
CA ASP A 146 1.01 7.58 -11.27
C ASP A 146 1.62 8.60 -10.32
N VAL A 147 0.84 9.13 -9.37
CA VAL A 147 1.28 10.18 -8.44
C VAL A 147 1.89 9.57 -7.17
N GLN A 148 1.25 8.55 -6.60
CA GLN A 148 1.67 7.96 -5.34
C GLN A 148 2.68 6.81 -5.53
N PRO A 149 3.67 6.68 -4.62
CA PRO A 149 4.60 5.55 -4.64
C PRO A 149 3.86 4.21 -4.52
N LEU A 150 4.17 3.27 -5.41
CA LEU A 150 3.50 1.96 -5.45
C LEU A 150 3.60 1.20 -4.11
N LYS A 151 4.72 1.32 -3.41
CA LYS A 151 4.91 0.74 -2.07
C LYS A 151 3.88 1.28 -1.06
N LEU A 152 3.57 2.57 -1.14
CA LEU A 152 2.58 3.22 -0.29
C LEU A 152 1.17 2.72 -0.62
N LEU A 153 0.83 2.64 -1.91
CA LEU A 153 -0.46 2.11 -2.37
C LEU A 153 -0.67 0.64 -1.95
N TYR A 154 0.36 -0.19 -2.06
CA TYR A 154 0.31 -1.58 -1.57
C TYR A 154 0.09 -1.67 -0.05
N ALA A 155 0.69 -0.75 0.71
CA ALA A 155 0.49 -0.72 2.16
C ALA A 155 -0.93 -0.25 2.51
N ALA A 156 -1.42 0.80 1.85
CA ALA A 156 -2.77 1.33 2.05
C ALA A 156 -3.85 0.31 1.65
N ALA A 157 -3.66 -0.43 0.56
CA ALA A 157 -4.63 -1.41 0.05
C ALA A 157 -4.73 -2.69 0.90
N LYS A 158 -3.91 -2.89 1.92
CA LYS A 158 -4.03 -4.07 2.81
C LYS A 158 -5.35 -4.04 3.58
N PRO A 159 -6.03 -5.19 3.74
CA PRO A 159 -7.25 -5.28 4.55
C PRO A 159 -7.06 -4.86 6.02
N SER A 160 -5.84 -5.05 6.55
CA SER A 160 -5.49 -4.70 7.93
C SER A 160 -5.22 -3.20 8.15
N THR A 161 -5.17 -2.39 7.10
CA THR A 161 -4.91 -0.96 7.22
C THR A 161 -6.19 -0.24 7.67
N PRO A 162 -6.12 0.57 8.75
CA PRO A 162 -7.26 1.35 9.20
C PRO A 162 -7.80 2.29 8.12
N GLU A 163 -9.12 2.46 8.07
CA GLU A 163 -9.77 3.26 7.01
C GLU A 163 -9.28 4.72 6.99
N VAL A 164 -9.05 5.31 8.17
CA VAL A 164 -8.50 6.68 8.29
C VAL A 164 -7.15 6.81 7.57
N VAL A 165 -6.28 5.80 7.68
CA VAL A 165 -4.96 5.80 7.02
C VAL A 165 -5.11 5.61 5.51
N LYS A 166 -6.03 4.74 5.07
CA LYS A 166 -6.33 4.57 3.65
C LYS A 166 -6.80 5.87 3.03
N GLN A 167 -7.74 6.53 3.67
CA GLN A 167 -8.26 7.82 3.21
C GLN A 167 -7.14 8.86 3.10
N ALA A 168 -6.30 9.00 4.13
CA ALA A 168 -5.18 9.94 4.11
C ALA A 168 -4.19 9.69 2.96
N VAL A 169 -3.97 8.43 2.57
CA VAL A 169 -3.17 8.09 1.39
C VAL A 169 -3.93 8.41 0.09
N PHE A 170 -5.23 8.13 0.04
CA PHE A 170 -6.04 8.30 -1.18
C PHE A 170 -6.43 9.75 -1.45
N THR A 171 -6.46 10.62 -0.42
CA THR A 171 -6.62 12.07 -0.57
C THR A 171 -5.31 12.79 -0.87
N GLY A 172 -4.16 12.13 -0.69
CA GLY A 172 -2.85 12.73 -0.90
C GLY A 172 -2.27 13.43 0.33
N ASP A 173 -2.93 13.35 1.49
CA ASP A 173 -2.42 13.91 2.76
C ASP A 173 -1.14 13.20 3.22
N ILE A 174 -0.99 11.94 2.84
CA ILE A 174 0.22 11.14 3.04
C ILE A 174 0.79 10.78 1.68
N THR A 175 2.03 11.20 1.44
CA THR A 175 2.73 10.99 0.17
C THR A 175 3.93 10.07 0.29
N THR A 176 4.39 9.81 1.52
CA THR A 176 5.56 8.96 1.77
C THR A 176 5.21 7.74 2.62
N TYR A 177 5.96 6.66 2.39
CA TYR A 177 5.83 5.46 3.21
C TYR A 177 6.24 5.68 4.68
N LYS A 178 7.11 6.67 4.94
CA LYS A 178 7.52 7.04 6.30
C LYS A 178 6.36 7.66 7.07
N GLU A 179 5.67 8.64 6.50
CA GLU A 179 4.47 9.26 7.09
C GLU A 179 3.37 8.22 7.37
N TYR A 180 3.17 7.27 6.43
CA TYR A 180 2.27 6.15 6.65
C TYR A 180 2.64 5.32 7.89
N GLN A 181 3.94 4.99 8.06
CA GLN A 181 4.40 4.23 9.21
C GLN A 181 4.24 5.01 10.52
N GLU A 182 4.50 6.31 10.51
CA GLU A 182 4.32 7.19 11.66
C GLU A 182 2.85 7.27 12.09
N LEU A 183 1.93 7.46 11.15
CA LEU A 183 0.50 7.48 11.46
C LEU A 183 0.01 6.13 11.98
N MET A 184 0.46 5.01 11.39
CA MET A 184 0.13 3.67 11.88
C MET A 184 0.63 3.44 13.31
N ALA A 185 1.83 3.92 13.65
CA ALA A 185 2.40 3.83 14.99
C ALA A 185 1.61 4.69 16.00
N GLN A 186 1.22 5.90 15.63
CA GLN A 186 0.39 6.78 16.45
C GLN A 186 -0.98 6.15 16.75
N LEU A 187 -1.67 5.66 15.73
CA LEU A 187 -2.98 5.00 15.90
C LEU A 187 -2.88 3.76 16.79
N LYS A 188 -1.81 2.97 16.64
CA LYS A 188 -1.57 1.83 17.52
C LYS A 188 -1.35 2.26 18.97
N ALA A 189 -0.50 3.26 19.20
CA ALA A 189 -0.22 3.75 20.54
C ALA A 189 -1.48 4.35 21.21
N GLU A 190 -2.32 5.03 20.45
CA GLU A 190 -3.58 5.57 20.94
C GLU A 190 -4.57 4.45 21.29
N LYS A 191 -4.69 3.44 20.44
CA LYS A 191 -5.51 2.27 20.72
C LYS A 191 -5.03 1.53 21.98
N ASP A 192 -3.73 1.27 22.10
CA ASP A 192 -3.16 0.59 23.26
C ASP A 192 -3.43 1.40 24.57
N ARG A 193 -3.39 2.74 24.49
CA ARG A 193 -3.74 3.64 25.60
C ARG A 193 -5.22 3.58 25.95
N ALA A 194 -6.09 3.58 24.93
CA ALA A 194 -7.53 3.45 25.15
C ALA A 194 -7.91 2.10 25.76
N ASP A 195 -7.33 1.00 25.28
CA ASP A 195 -7.55 -0.35 25.81
C ASP A 195 -7.06 -0.46 27.27
N ALA A 196 -5.94 0.17 27.62
CA ALA A 196 -5.43 0.23 28.99
C ALA A 196 -6.34 1.03 29.91
N ALA A 197 -6.84 2.17 29.44
CA ALA A 197 -7.80 2.99 30.20
C ALA A 197 -9.13 2.25 30.43
N GLU A 198 -9.63 1.54 29.43
CA GLU A 198 -10.85 0.74 29.54
C GLU A 198 -10.68 -0.38 30.58
N LYS A 199 -9.58 -1.12 30.53
CA LYS A 199 -9.26 -2.17 31.53
C LYS A 199 -9.18 -1.59 32.94
N SER A 200 -8.54 -0.43 33.11
CA SER A 200 -8.48 0.27 34.41
C SER A 200 -9.88 0.65 34.92
N ALA A 201 -10.72 1.21 34.04
CA ALA A 201 -12.08 1.55 34.37
C ALA A 201 -12.94 0.32 34.74
N GLN A 202 -12.76 -0.78 34.03
CA GLN A 202 -13.44 -2.06 34.35
C GLN A 202 -13.00 -2.60 35.73
N ASN A 203 -11.71 -2.54 36.05
CA ASN A 203 -11.21 -2.97 37.35
C ASN A 203 -11.76 -2.10 38.48
N ALA A 204 -11.74 -0.77 38.32
CA ALA A 204 -12.33 0.16 39.29
C ALA A 204 -13.85 -0.08 39.51
N ARG A 205 -14.57 -0.43 38.43
CA ARG A 205 -16.00 -0.80 38.55
C ARG A 205 -16.19 -2.10 39.36
N LYS A 206 -15.35 -3.11 39.15
CA LYS A 206 -15.39 -4.36 39.91
C LYS A 206 -15.07 -4.13 41.38
N GLU A 207 -14.05 -3.35 41.68
CA GLU A 207 -13.70 -2.97 43.06
C GLU A 207 -14.82 -2.22 43.75
N ASN A 208 -15.41 -1.21 43.08
CA ASN A 208 -16.55 -0.47 43.63
C ASN A 208 -17.78 -1.38 43.87
N ALA A 209 -18.05 -2.35 43.00
CA ALA A 209 -19.10 -3.33 43.19
C ALA A 209 -18.83 -4.20 44.43
N TYR A 210 -17.58 -4.67 44.58
CA TYR A 210 -17.16 -5.46 45.74
C TYR A 210 -17.30 -4.66 47.05
N PHE A 211 -16.85 -3.41 47.09
CA PHE A 211 -17.00 -2.55 48.28
C PHE A 211 -18.47 -2.27 48.62
N LYS A 212 -19.34 -2.07 47.63
CA LYS A 212 -20.79 -1.91 47.86
C LYS A 212 -21.41 -3.14 48.51
N GLU A 213 -21.04 -4.34 48.06
CA GLU A 213 -21.53 -5.57 48.68
C GLU A 213 -20.98 -5.77 50.12
N LEU A 214 -19.71 -5.38 50.33
CA LEU A 214 -19.09 -5.43 51.64
C LEU A 214 -19.80 -4.48 52.64
N VAL A 215 -20.06 -3.22 52.23
CA VAL A 215 -20.80 -2.24 53.04
C VAL A 215 -22.20 -2.76 53.37
N LYS A 216 -22.94 -3.25 52.38
CA LYS A 216 -24.27 -3.81 52.56
C LYS A 216 -24.30 -4.99 53.52
N SER A 217 -23.29 -5.86 53.45
CA SER A 217 -23.19 -7.01 54.40
C SER A 217 -22.86 -6.55 55.81
N ALA A 218 -22.00 -5.54 55.98
CA ALA A 218 -21.70 -4.95 57.29
C ALA A 218 -22.91 -4.27 57.92
N GLU A 219 -23.68 -3.50 57.13
CA GLU A 219 -24.93 -2.87 57.59
C GLU A 219 -25.96 -3.93 58.04
N ALA A 220 -26.13 -5.01 57.27
CA ALA A 220 -27.01 -6.10 57.64
C ALA A 220 -26.57 -6.83 58.90
N GLN A 221 -25.27 -6.91 59.14
CA GLN A 221 -24.76 -7.48 60.39
C GLN A 221 -25.00 -6.57 61.60
N THR A 222 -24.74 -5.27 61.45
CA THR A 222 -24.99 -4.29 62.52
C THR A 222 -26.47 -4.23 62.87
N HIS A 223 -27.39 -4.33 61.92
CA HIS A 223 -28.83 -4.41 62.19
C HIS A 223 -29.21 -5.64 62.98
N LYS A 224 -28.71 -6.81 62.61
CA LYS A 224 -28.93 -8.06 63.37
C LYS A 224 -28.38 -8.01 64.80
N ASP A 225 -27.22 -7.39 64.97
CA ASP A 225 -26.63 -7.22 66.30
C ASP A 225 -27.40 -6.22 67.18
N ALA A 226 -28.01 -5.23 66.58
CA ALA A 226 -28.90 -4.29 67.27
C ALA A 226 -30.22 -4.98 67.71
N GLU A 227 -30.87 -5.73 66.83
CA GLU A 227 -32.08 -6.50 67.16
C GLU A 227 -31.84 -7.48 68.31
N LYS A 228 -30.73 -8.21 68.33
CA LYS A 228 -30.37 -9.10 69.42
C LYS A 228 -30.14 -8.40 70.76
N ARG A 229 -29.73 -7.12 70.77
CA ARG A 229 -29.56 -6.35 71.96
C ARG A 229 -30.88 -5.80 72.52
N GLU A 230 -31.87 -5.61 71.67
CA GLU A 230 -33.24 -5.17 72.11
C GLU A 230 -34.07 -6.34 72.67
N GLU A 231 -33.77 -7.61 72.22
CA GLU A 231 -34.45 -8.83 72.68
C GLU A 231 -33.88 -9.37 73.99
N ALA A 232 -32.72 -8.92 74.48
CA ALA A 232 -32.04 -9.41 75.67
C ALA A 232 -32.27 -8.45 76.89
#